data_0a1a150d5673ce87e8395ed29f552215
#
_entry.id   0a1a150d5673ce87e8395ed29f552215
#
_cell.length_a   1.000
_cell.length_b   1.000
_cell.length_c   1.000
_cell.angle_alpha   90.00
_cell.angle_beta   90.00
_cell.angle_gamma   90.00
#
_symmetry.space_group_name_H-M   'P 1'
#
loop_
_entity.id
_entity.type
_entity.pdbx_description
1 polymer ?
#
loop_
_entity_poly.entity_id
_entity_poly.type
_entity_poly.pdbx_seq_one_letter_code
_entity_poly.pdbx_strand_id
1 'polypeptide(L)'
;MFKALALFLLLVSSGLQAQPSLHTDLPLNYLAQADEQAGNRPLVIFLHGSGSNEQDLFELKGELPRDYNYLSVRAPKSMEQDRYQWFAKKGDGAYDGDTSDLKASGQMLLDFIDKARAKYSTDASKVYLVGFSQGAMMSYEVALRHPEAVGGIAAMGGRVLSALRAELTPDESRRTLAVFIGHGTADPIIPYHDGTEANSFLKTLALEPEFHAYPGVGHSISALEVQDLRAWLERLNP
;
A
#
# COMPACT_ATOMS: atom_id res chain seq x y z
N MET A 1 40.18 -51.11 -26.66
CA MET A 1 38.76 -50.79 -26.32
C MET A 1 38.73 -49.47 -25.55
N PHE A 2 38.49 -48.35 -26.24
CA PHE A 2 38.35 -47.04 -25.60
C PHE A 2 36.88 -46.75 -25.37
N LYS A 3 36.46 -46.57 -24.10
CA LYS A 3 35.13 -46.13 -23.75
C LYS A 3 35.10 -44.61 -23.78
N ALA A 4 34.33 -44.04 -24.70
CA ALA A 4 34.04 -42.62 -24.74
C ALA A 4 33.03 -42.28 -23.61
N LEU A 5 33.43 -41.38 -22.73
CA LEU A 5 32.56 -40.82 -21.68
C LEU A 5 31.90 -39.56 -22.25
N ALA A 6 30.60 -39.64 -22.56
CA ALA A 6 29.82 -38.50 -23.00
C ALA A 6 29.47 -37.64 -21.79
N LEU A 7 30.02 -36.42 -21.73
CA LEU A 7 29.70 -35.41 -20.71
C LEU A 7 28.45 -34.66 -21.15
N PHE A 8 27.33 -34.93 -20.49
CA PHE A 8 26.11 -34.15 -20.67
C PHE A 8 26.21 -32.84 -19.91
N LEU A 9 26.45 -31.74 -20.61
CA LEU A 9 26.30 -30.38 -20.05
C LEU A 9 24.81 -30.08 -19.94
N LEU A 10 24.27 -30.07 -18.72
CA LEU A 10 22.99 -29.49 -18.39
C LEU A 10 23.14 -27.95 -18.43
N LEU A 11 22.68 -27.32 -19.51
CA LEU A 11 22.47 -25.87 -19.58
C LEU A 11 21.28 -25.52 -18.69
N VAL A 12 21.57 -25.12 -17.45
CA VAL A 12 20.59 -24.44 -16.61
C VAL A 12 20.43 -23.04 -17.20
N SER A 13 19.39 -22.83 -18.01
CA SER A 13 18.95 -21.51 -18.40
C SER A 13 18.35 -20.82 -17.17
N SER A 14 19.16 -20.05 -16.44
CA SER A 14 18.70 -19.05 -15.51
C SER A 14 17.98 -17.97 -16.35
N GLY A 15 16.65 -18.08 -16.43
CA GLY A 15 15.83 -17.02 -17.01
C GLY A 15 16.13 -15.74 -16.23
N LEU A 16 16.84 -14.79 -16.84
CA LEU A 16 16.87 -13.41 -16.35
C LEU A 16 15.41 -12.92 -16.38
N GLN A 17 14.79 -12.89 -15.22
CA GLN A 17 13.49 -12.25 -15.07
C GLN A 17 13.72 -10.75 -15.27
N ALA A 18 13.20 -10.22 -16.38
CA ALA A 18 13.33 -8.79 -16.68
C ALA A 18 12.81 -8.00 -15.49
N GLN A 19 13.60 -7.04 -14.99
CA GLN A 19 13.14 -6.13 -13.96
C GLN A 19 11.88 -5.41 -14.45
N PRO A 20 10.85 -5.25 -13.60
CA PRO A 20 9.63 -4.56 -13.99
C PRO A 20 9.98 -3.13 -14.45
N SER A 21 9.45 -2.70 -15.59
CA SER A 21 9.69 -1.36 -16.13
C SER A 21 8.91 -0.32 -15.36
N LEU A 22 9.55 0.82 -15.10
CA LEU A 22 8.90 1.97 -14.49
C LEU A 22 7.96 2.63 -15.53
N HIS A 23 6.67 2.71 -15.20
CA HIS A 23 5.66 3.43 -15.99
C HIS A 23 5.61 4.90 -15.55
N THR A 24 5.39 5.80 -16.53
CA THR A 24 5.36 7.26 -16.34
C THR A 24 4.16 7.92 -17.02
N ASP A 25 3.19 7.15 -17.43
CA ASP A 25 2.01 7.57 -18.20
C ASP A 25 0.81 8.01 -17.32
N LEU A 26 0.92 7.87 -16.00
CA LEU A 26 -0.03 8.35 -15.01
C LEU A 26 0.58 9.48 -14.15
N PRO A 27 -0.22 10.17 -13.31
CA PRO A 27 0.27 11.31 -12.51
C PRO A 27 1.47 11.01 -11.60
N LEU A 28 1.63 9.77 -11.17
CA LEU A 28 2.77 9.28 -10.40
C LEU A 28 3.44 8.14 -11.16
N ASN A 29 4.76 8.02 -11.03
CA ASN A 29 5.50 6.88 -11.57
C ASN A 29 5.15 5.61 -10.79
N TYR A 30 5.13 4.46 -11.48
CA TYR A 30 4.73 3.21 -10.84
C TYR A 30 5.28 1.96 -11.54
N LEU A 31 5.33 0.84 -10.81
CA LEU A 31 5.47 -0.49 -11.37
C LEU A 31 4.10 -1.12 -11.53
N ALA A 32 3.94 -2.02 -12.51
CA ALA A 32 2.69 -2.71 -12.76
C ALA A 32 2.88 -4.21 -13.00
N GLN A 33 1.99 -5.01 -12.42
CA GLN A 33 1.62 -6.34 -12.86
C GLN A 33 0.10 -6.31 -13.04
N ALA A 34 -0.36 -5.94 -14.22
CA ALA A 34 -1.76 -5.67 -14.49
C ALA A 34 -2.11 -5.99 -15.93
N ASP A 35 -3.37 -6.36 -16.16
CA ASP A 35 -3.93 -6.67 -17.47
C ASP A 35 -5.02 -5.64 -17.82
N GLU A 36 -4.73 -4.77 -18.79
CA GLU A 36 -5.66 -3.74 -19.24
C GLU A 36 -6.89 -4.30 -19.97
N GLN A 37 -6.80 -5.54 -20.45
CA GLN A 37 -7.90 -6.20 -21.19
C GLN A 37 -8.84 -6.97 -20.27
N ALA A 38 -8.40 -7.30 -19.07
CA ALA A 38 -9.21 -8.00 -18.08
C ALA A 38 -10.01 -7.00 -17.24
N GLY A 39 -11.09 -6.47 -17.79
CA GLY A 39 -11.94 -5.48 -17.14
C GLY A 39 -12.45 -5.92 -15.76
N ASN A 40 -12.56 -4.94 -14.86
CA ASN A 40 -13.14 -5.06 -13.52
C ASN A 40 -12.45 -6.05 -12.56
N ARG A 41 -11.16 -6.37 -12.80
CA ARG A 41 -10.33 -7.03 -11.78
C ARG A 41 -10.10 -6.11 -10.59
N PRO A 42 -10.05 -6.64 -9.36
CA PRO A 42 -9.61 -5.85 -8.22
C PRO A 42 -8.24 -5.24 -8.46
N LEU A 43 -8.06 -3.98 -8.07
CA LEU A 43 -6.84 -3.20 -8.26
C LEU A 43 -6.23 -2.88 -6.89
N VAL A 44 -5.07 -3.45 -6.62
CA VAL A 44 -4.27 -3.15 -5.43
C VAL A 44 -3.19 -2.13 -5.79
N ILE A 45 -3.13 -1.05 -5.02
CA ILE A 45 -2.15 0.02 -5.17
C ILE A 45 -1.27 0.06 -3.93
N PHE A 46 0.00 -0.31 -4.07
CA PHE A 46 0.99 -0.28 -2.99
C PHE A 46 1.58 1.11 -2.80
N LEU A 47 1.67 1.54 -1.54
CA LEU A 47 2.23 2.82 -1.11
C LEU A 47 3.38 2.57 -0.13
N HIS A 48 4.61 2.80 -0.56
CA HIS A 48 5.82 2.54 0.23
C HIS A 48 6.02 3.52 1.39
N GLY A 49 6.88 3.16 2.33
CA GLY A 49 7.30 3.99 3.45
C GLY A 49 8.26 5.12 3.04
N SER A 50 8.45 6.11 3.93
CA SER A 50 9.42 7.19 3.74
C SER A 50 10.83 6.65 3.56
N GLY A 51 11.55 7.17 2.58
CA GLY A 51 12.92 6.78 2.30
C GLY A 51 13.06 5.47 1.51
N SER A 52 11.96 4.96 0.94
CA SER A 52 11.93 3.82 0.05
C SER A 52 11.48 4.23 -1.36
N ASN A 53 11.05 3.30 -2.18
CA ASN A 53 10.57 3.53 -3.54
C ASN A 53 9.51 2.49 -3.95
N GLU A 54 9.05 2.53 -5.20
CA GLU A 54 8.02 1.64 -5.75
C GLU A 54 8.38 0.15 -5.78
N GLN A 55 9.63 -0.23 -5.59
CA GLN A 55 10.04 -1.64 -5.58
C GLN A 55 9.75 -2.32 -4.23
N ASP A 56 9.69 -1.55 -3.15
CA ASP A 56 9.66 -2.02 -1.76
C ASP A 56 8.51 -3.02 -1.49
N LEU A 57 7.28 -2.63 -1.81
CA LEU A 57 6.10 -3.47 -1.58
C LEU A 57 5.69 -4.31 -2.80
N PHE A 58 6.32 -4.09 -3.97
CA PHE A 58 5.85 -4.71 -5.21
C PHE A 58 5.93 -6.24 -5.20
N GLU A 59 6.89 -6.81 -4.48
CA GLU A 59 7.04 -8.27 -4.39
C GLU A 59 5.93 -8.95 -3.59
N LEU A 60 5.18 -8.22 -2.75
CA LEU A 60 4.02 -8.75 -2.03
C LEU A 60 2.95 -9.33 -2.97
N LYS A 61 2.87 -8.84 -4.22
CA LYS A 61 1.98 -9.39 -5.24
C LYS A 61 2.10 -10.89 -5.45
N GLY A 62 3.30 -11.47 -5.18
CA GLY A 62 3.56 -12.90 -5.29
C GLY A 62 2.83 -13.75 -4.25
N GLU A 63 2.48 -13.16 -3.12
CA GLU A 63 1.79 -13.81 -1.98
C GLU A 63 0.29 -13.49 -1.94
N LEU A 64 -0.18 -12.53 -2.76
CA LEU A 64 -1.57 -12.06 -2.82
C LEU A 64 -2.35 -12.73 -3.97
N PRO A 65 -3.69 -12.53 -4.11
CA PRO A 65 -4.51 -13.19 -5.13
C PRO A 65 -4.00 -12.94 -6.56
N ARG A 66 -3.90 -13.99 -7.38
CA ARG A 66 -3.26 -13.94 -8.72
C ARG A 66 -4.10 -13.27 -9.80
N ASP A 67 -5.38 -13.16 -9.60
CA ASP A 67 -6.36 -12.59 -10.53
C ASP A 67 -6.63 -11.10 -10.29
N TYR A 68 -5.79 -10.45 -9.47
CA TYR A 68 -5.84 -9.02 -9.21
C TYR A 68 -4.83 -8.25 -10.08
N ASN A 69 -5.09 -6.99 -10.29
CA ASN A 69 -4.13 -6.03 -10.84
C ASN A 69 -3.33 -5.38 -9.69
N TYR A 70 -2.02 -5.26 -9.85
CA TYR A 70 -1.10 -4.71 -8.86
C TYR A 70 -0.32 -3.56 -9.44
N LEU A 71 -0.40 -2.40 -8.79
CA LEU A 71 0.43 -1.24 -9.05
C LEU A 71 1.23 -0.89 -7.80
N SER A 72 2.49 -0.47 -7.96
CA SER A 72 3.29 0.03 -6.84
C SER A 72 3.81 1.42 -7.17
N VAL A 73 3.37 2.41 -6.42
CA VAL A 73 3.51 3.83 -6.75
C VAL A 73 4.73 4.42 -6.07
N ARG A 74 5.51 5.20 -6.83
CA ARG A 74 6.59 6.02 -6.32
C ARG A 74 6.03 7.31 -5.74
N ALA A 75 6.38 7.61 -4.49
CA ALA A 75 6.01 8.88 -3.84
C ALA A 75 6.61 10.09 -4.59
N PRO A 76 5.94 11.26 -4.61
CA PRO A 76 6.31 12.37 -5.49
C PRO A 76 7.56 13.14 -5.06
N LYS A 77 7.96 13.06 -3.79
CA LYS A 77 9.08 13.86 -3.25
C LYS A 77 10.36 13.04 -3.26
N SER A 78 11.29 13.40 -4.14
CA SER A 78 12.62 12.78 -4.19
C SER A 78 13.43 13.11 -2.93
N MET A 79 14.14 12.13 -2.45
CA MET A 79 15.24 12.23 -1.48
C MET A 79 16.55 11.84 -2.18
N GLU A 80 17.64 11.70 -1.47
CA GLU A 80 18.89 11.22 -2.05
C GLU A 80 18.83 9.72 -2.39
N GLN A 81 19.60 9.27 -3.38
CA GLN A 81 19.86 7.87 -3.69
C GLN A 81 18.62 7.01 -4.04
N ASP A 82 17.79 7.46 -4.99
CA ASP A 82 16.58 6.75 -5.44
C ASP A 82 15.60 6.42 -4.29
N ARG A 83 15.51 7.34 -3.33
CA ARG A 83 14.62 7.30 -2.18
C ARG A 83 13.57 8.39 -2.30
N TYR A 84 12.36 8.11 -1.84
CA TYR A 84 11.21 9.00 -1.98
C TYR A 84 10.40 9.06 -0.69
N GLN A 85 9.61 10.11 -0.55
CA GLN A 85 8.67 10.31 0.56
C GLN A 85 7.39 10.98 0.07
N TRP A 86 6.30 10.74 0.77
CA TRP A 86 5.02 11.36 0.46
C TRP A 86 4.94 12.80 0.97
N PHE A 87 5.49 13.03 2.15
CA PHE A 87 5.55 14.34 2.78
C PHE A 87 6.79 14.46 3.67
N ALA A 88 7.28 15.68 3.86
CA ALA A 88 8.37 15.93 4.78
C ALA A 88 7.90 15.77 6.23
N LYS A 89 8.76 15.24 7.11
CA LYS A 89 8.53 15.21 8.54
C LYS A 89 8.55 16.64 9.08
N LYS A 90 7.60 16.99 9.94
CA LYS A 90 7.51 18.28 10.59
C LYS A 90 7.77 18.15 12.09
N GLY A 91 8.80 18.86 12.59
CA GLY A 91 9.15 18.89 14.01
C GLY A 91 9.93 17.67 14.52
N ASP A 92 10.37 17.75 15.77
CA ASP A 92 11.18 16.72 16.47
C ASP A 92 10.33 15.77 17.33
N GLY A 93 9.03 16.03 17.42
CA GLY A 93 8.07 15.26 18.23
C GLY A 93 7.46 14.08 17.51
N ALA A 94 6.22 13.74 17.87
CA ALA A 94 5.41 12.75 17.16
C ALA A 94 5.47 13.03 15.65
N TYR A 95 5.57 11.95 14.86
CA TYR A 95 5.76 12.01 13.42
C TYR A 95 4.54 12.68 12.74
N ASP A 96 4.56 14.01 12.68
CA ASP A 96 3.60 14.80 11.94
C ASP A 96 4.19 15.22 10.58
N GLY A 97 3.37 15.13 9.55
CA GLY A 97 3.73 15.54 8.20
C GLY A 97 3.59 17.04 7.98
N ASP A 98 4.33 17.58 7.02
CA ASP A 98 4.04 18.90 6.48
C ASP A 98 2.66 18.87 5.82
N THR A 99 1.76 19.76 6.25
CA THR A 99 0.36 19.76 5.82
C THR A 99 0.21 20.11 4.34
N SER A 100 1.08 20.96 3.80
CA SER A 100 1.03 21.31 2.37
C SER A 100 1.47 20.13 1.50
N ASP A 101 2.54 19.45 1.91
CA ASP A 101 2.99 18.22 1.25
C ASP A 101 1.95 17.12 1.30
N LEU A 102 1.34 16.93 2.47
CA LEU A 102 0.30 15.90 2.69
C LEU A 102 -0.89 16.12 1.74
N LYS A 103 -1.38 17.36 1.64
CA LYS A 103 -2.49 17.71 0.73
C LYS A 103 -2.09 17.57 -0.74
N ALA A 104 -0.90 18.02 -1.12
CA ALA A 104 -0.42 17.91 -2.50
C ALA A 104 -0.25 16.45 -2.92
N SER A 105 0.39 15.63 -2.09
CA SER A 105 0.57 14.20 -2.36
C SER A 105 -0.75 13.43 -2.34
N GLY A 106 -1.68 13.81 -1.46
CA GLY A 106 -3.02 13.25 -1.41
C GLY A 106 -3.79 13.50 -2.71
N GLN A 107 -3.75 14.73 -3.23
CA GLN A 107 -4.38 15.07 -4.51
C GLN A 107 -3.74 14.32 -5.69
N MET A 108 -2.40 14.26 -5.75
CA MET A 108 -1.71 13.50 -6.82
C MET A 108 -2.06 12.01 -6.77
N LEU A 109 -2.18 11.43 -5.57
CA LEU A 109 -2.58 10.04 -5.41
C LEU A 109 -4.04 9.81 -5.80
N LEU A 110 -4.94 10.73 -5.48
CA LEU A 110 -6.34 10.68 -5.90
C LEU A 110 -6.46 10.74 -7.44
N ASP A 111 -5.74 11.67 -8.08
CA ASP A 111 -5.69 11.78 -9.55
C ASP A 111 -5.09 10.52 -10.19
N PHE A 112 -4.10 9.89 -9.53
CA PHE A 112 -3.52 8.62 -9.96
C PHE A 112 -4.56 7.50 -9.89
N ILE A 113 -5.29 7.37 -8.78
CA ILE A 113 -6.34 6.36 -8.58
C ILE A 113 -7.40 6.47 -9.68
N ASP A 114 -7.90 7.66 -9.95
CA ASP A 114 -8.93 7.87 -10.97
C ASP A 114 -8.47 7.45 -12.36
N LYS A 115 -7.24 7.83 -12.74
CA LYS A 115 -6.68 7.46 -14.05
C LYS A 115 -6.31 5.97 -14.13
N ALA A 116 -5.81 5.38 -13.05
CA ALA A 116 -5.54 3.95 -12.99
C ALA A 116 -6.84 3.13 -13.11
N ARG A 117 -7.90 3.53 -12.43
CA ARG A 117 -9.24 2.91 -12.57
C ARG A 117 -9.73 2.94 -14.00
N ALA A 118 -9.60 4.08 -14.67
CA ALA A 118 -9.98 4.21 -16.07
C ALA A 118 -9.14 3.32 -17.00
N LYS A 119 -7.81 3.30 -16.79
CA LYS A 119 -6.86 2.49 -17.57
C LYS A 119 -7.13 0.99 -17.45
N TYR A 120 -7.40 0.51 -16.24
CA TYR A 120 -7.62 -0.92 -15.96
C TYR A 120 -9.11 -1.30 -15.88
N SER A 121 -10.02 -0.38 -16.20
CA SER A 121 -11.48 -0.59 -16.21
C SER A 121 -11.99 -1.19 -14.89
N THR A 122 -11.53 -0.64 -13.73
CA THR A 122 -11.85 -1.13 -12.39
C THR A 122 -12.81 -0.18 -11.67
N ASP A 123 -13.87 -0.74 -11.06
CA ASP A 123 -14.78 0.02 -10.22
C ASP A 123 -14.09 0.51 -8.93
N ALA A 124 -14.49 1.68 -8.41
CA ALA A 124 -13.92 2.22 -7.16
C ALA A 124 -14.02 1.25 -5.99
N SER A 125 -15.13 0.53 -5.87
CA SER A 125 -15.37 -0.45 -4.81
C SER A 125 -14.40 -1.64 -4.83
N LYS A 126 -13.63 -1.81 -5.91
CA LYS A 126 -12.61 -2.85 -6.08
C LYS A 126 -11.18 -2.30 -6.09
N VAL A 127 -10.97 -1.04 -5.72
CA VAL A 127 -9.64 -0.45 -5.55
C VAL A 127 -9.23 -0.52 -4.09
N TYR A 128 -8.04 -1.03 -3.83
CA TYR A 128 -7.51 -1.19 -2.47
C TYR A 128 -6.14 -0.53 -2.37
N LEU A 129 -5.97 0.41 -1.41
CA LEU A 129 -4.67 0.95 -1.07
C LEU A 129 -4.02 0.07 -0.02
N VAL A 130 -2.81 -0.39 -0.26
CA VAL A 130 -2.01 -1.17 0.68
C VAL A 130 -0.76 -0.38 1.00
N GLY A 131 -0.75 0.26 2.16
CA GLY A 131 0.29 1.19 2.57
C GLY A 131 1.09 0.71 3.76
N PHE A 132 2.40 0.96 3.73
CA PHE A 132 3.30 0.73 4.87
C PHE A 132 3.85 2.05 5.39
N SER A 133 3.89 2.22 6.73
CA SER A 133 4.49 3.39 7.38
C SER A 133 3.88 4.71 6.85
N GLN A 134 4.67 5.56 6.19
CA GLN A 134 4.17 6.79 5.57
C GLN A 134 3.12 6.52 4.48
N GLY A 135 3.26 5.41 3.74
CA GLY A 135 2.24 4.96 2.78
C GLY A 135 0.90 4.59 3.44
N ALA A 136 0.93 4.01 4.65
CA ALA A 136 -0.27 3.77 5.43
C ALA A 136 -0.95 5.08 5.88
N MET A 137 -0.16 6.09 6.25
CA MET A 137 -0.66 7.42 6.58
C MET A 137 -1.35 8.07 5.37
N MET A 138 -0.77 7.91 4.16
CA MET A 138 -1.39 8.38 2.91
C MET A 138 -2.67 7.61 2.56
N SER A 139 -2.73 6.30 2.84
CA SER A 139 -3.96 5.53 2.66
C SER A 139 -5.11 6.09 3.52
N TYR A 140 -4.84 6.44 4.79
CA TYR A 140 -5.82 7.13 5.63
C TYR A 140 -6.18 8.50 5.08
N GLU A 141 -5.19 9.31 4.68
CA GLU A 141 -5.41 10.69 4.17
C GLU A 141 -6.38 10.68 2.99
N VAL A 142 -6.15 9.80 2.00
CA VAL A 142 -6.99 9.74 0.80
C VAL A 142 -8.34 9.10 1.10
N ALA A 143 -8.37 7.91 1.68
CA ALA A 143 -9.61 7.16 1.81
C ALA A 143 -10.60 7.75 2.84
N LEU A 144 -10.11 8.39 3.90
CA LEU A 144 -11.00 9.00 4.87
C LEU A 144 -11.57 10.35 4.40
N ARG A 145 -10.89 11.03 3.46
CA ARG A 145 -11.42 12.25 2.81
C ARG A 145 -12.29 11.92 1.60
N HIS A 146 -11.93 10.88 0.85
CA HIS A 146 -12.54 10.48 -0.41
C HIS A 146 -12.93 8.99 -0.37
N PRO A 147 -13.89 8.60 0.50
CA PRO A 147 -14.29 7.19 0.63
C PRO A 147 -14.89 6.62 -0.66
N GLU A 148 -15.38 7.46 -1.56
CA GLU A 148 -15.91 7.08 -2.87
C GLU A 148 -14.82 6.64 -3.87
N ALA A 149 -13.55 6.97 -3.61
CA ALA A 149 -12.45 6.69 -4.54
C ALA A 149 -11.95 5.25 -4.48
N VAL A 150 -12.15 4.56 -3.33
CA VAL A 150 -11.61 3.22 -3.08
C VAL A 150 -12.60 2.33 -2.33
N GLY A 151 -12.50 1.01 -2.51
CA GLY A 151 -13.28 0.03 -1.74
C GLY A 151 -12.71 -0.25 -0.35
N GLY A 152 -11.41 -0.03 -0.16
CA GLY A 152 -10.79 -0.25 1.14
C GLY A 152 -9.32 0.12 1.20
N ILE A 153 -8.79 0.09 2.43
CA ILE A 153 -7.38 0.33 2.72
C ILE A 153 -6.81 -0.72 3.67
N ALA A 154 -5.56 -1.10 3.45
CA ALA A 154 -4.75 -1.83 4.42
C ALA A 154 -3.61 -0.92 4.87
N ALA A 155 -3.66 -0.50 6.13
CA ALA A 155 -2.68 0.38 6.75
C ALA A 155 -1.78 -0.41 7.70
N MET A 156 -0.53 -0.63 7.29
CA MET A 156 0.44 -1.46 8.03
C MET A 156 1.52 -0.59 8.65
N GLY A 157 1.74 -0.70 9.96
CA GLY A 157 2.75 0.06 10.69
C GLY A 157 2.63 1.58 10.54
N GLY A 158 1.40 2.11 10.46
CA GLY A 158 1.10 3.52 10.27
C GLY A 158 0.27 4.13 11.40
N ARG A 159 -0.11 5.39 11.23
CA ARG A 159 -0.97 6.15 12.15
C ARG A 159 -1.90 7.10 11.39
N VAL A 160 -3.01 7.49 11.98
CA VAL A 160 -3.81 8.60 11.47
C VAL A 160 -3.18 9.89 11.96
N LEU A 161 -2.75 10.75 11.02
CA LEU A 161 -2.07 12.01 11.34
C LEU A 161 -2.98 13.00 12.07
N SER A 162 -2.40 13.82 12.96
CA SER A 162 -3.14 14.78 13.79
C SER A 162 -3.94 15.77 12.96
N ALA A 163 -3.39 16.24 11.84
CA ALA A 163 -4.07 17.15 10.93
C ALA A 163 -5.35 16.53 10.33
N LEU A 164 -5.28 15.24 9.94
CA LEU A 164 -6.44 14.53 9.42
C LEU A 164 -7.48 14.30 10.51
N ARG A 165 -7.05 13.86 11.70
CA ARG A 165 -7.95 13.62 12.85
C ARG A 165 -8.74 14.86 13.25
N ALA A 166 -8.11 16.04 13.20
CA ALA A 166 -8.76 17.31 13.58
C ALA A 166 -9.87 17.77 12.61
N GLU A 167 -9.83 17.30 11.36
CA GLU A 167 -10.78 17.73 10.31
C GLU A 167 -11.93 16.73 10.11
N LEU A 168 -11.80 15.48 10.59
CA LEU A 168 -12.80 14.44 10.34
C LEU A 168 -13.88 14.38 11.43
N THR A 169 -15.12 14.25 10.97
CA THR A 169 -16.30 13.96 11.77
C THR A 169 -17.00 12.71 11.23
N PRO A 170 -17.88 12.04 12.00
CA PRO A 170 -18.69 10.93 11.49
C PRO A 170 -19.45 11.31 10.23
N ASP A 171 -19.39 10.44 9.20
CA ASP A 171 -20.06 10.64 7.91
C ASP A 171 -20.47 9.28 7.34
N GLU A 172 -21.74 9.16 6.96
CA GLU A 172 -22.33 7.95 6.39
C GLU A 172 -21.62 7.49 5.09
N SER A 173 -21.00 8.41 4.35
CA SER A 173 -20.27 8.08 3.13
C SER A 173 -19.10 7.12 3.36
N ARG A 174 -18.56 7.04 4.59
CA ARG A 174 -17.45 6.16 4.96
C ARG A 174 -17.89 4.76 5.38
N ARG A 175 -19.17 4.51 5.57
CA ARG A 175 -19.69 3.26 6.16
C ARG A 175 -19.30 2.00 5.43
N THR A 176 -19.11 2.08 4.12
CA THR A 176 -18.75 0.94 3.27
C THR A 176 -17.26 0.78 3.05
N LEU A 177 -16.45 1.71 3.57
CA LEU A 177 -14.98 1.64 3.43
C LEU A 177 -14.43 0.49 4.28
N ALA A 178 -13.88 -0.52 3.63
CA ALA A 178 -13.20 -1.61 4.32
C ALA A 178 -11.83 -1.15 4.84
N VAL A 179 -11.52 -1.42 6.10
CA VAL A 179 -10.25 -1.01 6.70
C VAL A 179 -9.58 -2.19 7.40
N PHE A 180 -8.36 -2.51 6.96
CA PHE A 180 -7.44 -3.40 7.64
C PHE A 180 -6.34 -2.58 8.31
N ILE A 181 -6.03 -2.87 9.57
CA ILE A 181 -4.93 -2.24 10.31
C ILE A 181 -4.02 -3.35 10.83
N GLY A 182 -2.77 -3.38 10.37
CA GLY A 182 -1.73 -4.27 10.88
C GLY A 182 -0.67 -3.48 11.64
N HIS A 183 -0.25 -3.95 12.85
CA HIS A 183 0.78 -3.26 13.61
C HIS A 183 1.64 -4.21 14.45
N GLY A 184 2.97 -4.07 14.33
CA GLY A 184 3.93 -4.79 15.15
C GLY A 184 3.96 -4.26 16.59
N THR A 185 3.87 -5.15 17.57
CA THR A 185 3.81 -4.72 18.99
C THR A 185 5.16 -4.21 19.54
N ALA A 186 6.26 -4.47 18.83
CA ALA A 186 7.60 -4.00 19.16
C ALA A 186 8.13 -2.94 18.19
N ASP A 187 7.23 -2.23 17.47
CA ASP A 187 7.60 -1.18 16.51
C ASP A 187 8.27 0.01 17.22
N PRO A 188 9.57 0.27 16.95
CA PRO A 188 10.31 1.37 17.57
C PRO A 188 10.18 2.69 16.83
N ILE A 189 9.59 2.71 15.62
CA ILE A 189 9.50 3.89 14.74
C ILE A 189 8.11 4.52 14.84
N ILE A 190 7.08 3.73 14.64
CA ILE A 190 5.68 4.11 14.86
C ILE A 190 5.17 3.24 16.00
N PRO A 191 5.10 3.78 17.22
CA PRO A 191 4.74 2.98 18.40
C PRO A 191 3.41 2.24 18.22
N TYR A 192 3.32 1.00 18.73
CA TYR A 192 2.10 0.18 18.67
C TYR A 192 0.84 0.92 19.13
N HIS A 193 1.00 1.83 20.09
CA HIS A 193 -0.07 2.71 20.55
C HIS A 193 -0.74 3.50 19.41
N ASP A 194 0.03 3.95 18.42
CA ASP A 194 -0.53 4.71 17.28
C ASP A 194 -1.50 3.85 16.45
N GLY A 195 -1.21 2.55 16.30
CA GLY A 195 -2.13 1.60 15.63
C GLY A 195 -3.42 1.38 16.42
N THR A 196 -3.33 1.23 17.75
CA THR A 196 -4.51 1.10 18.62
C THR A 196 -5.34 2.37 18.67
N GLU A 197 -4.68 3.54 18.65
CA GLU A 197 -5.37 4.83 18.53
C GLU A 197 -6.07 5.00 17.18
N ALA A 198 -5.43 4.60 16.06
CA ALA A 198 -6.05 4.60 14.76
C ALA A 198 -7.34 3.76 14.76
N ASN A 199 -7.27 2.53 15.27
CA ASN A 199 -8.44 1.65 15.42
C ASN A 199 -9.56 2.31 16.25
N SER A 200 -9.21 2.90 17.38
CA SER A 200 -10.17 3.57 18.27
C SER A 200 -10.78 4.79 17.60
N PHE A 201 -9.97 5.62 16.93
CA PHE A 201 -10.43 6.81 16.22
C PHE A 201 -11.38 6.47 15.08
N LEU A 202 -11.08 5.46 14.26
CA LEU A 202 -11.94 5.05 13.15
C LEU A 202 -13.31 4.57 13.63
N LYS A 203 -13.38 3.93 14.79
CA LYS A 203 -14.66 3.56 15.41
C LYS A 203 -15.49 4.78 15.79
N THR A 204 -14.87 5.90 16.18
CA THR A 204 -15.61 7.16 16.41
C THR A 204 -16.19 7.76 15.14
N LEU A 205 -15.65 7.38 13.96
CA LEU A 205 -16.17 7.76 12.65
C LEU A 205 -17.22 6.78 12.08
N ALA A 206 -17.71 5.84 12.91
CA ALA A 206 -18.65 4.77 12.55
C ALA A 206 -18.08 3.77 11.53
N LEU A 207 -16.76 3.60 11.48
CA LEU A 207 -16.07 2.55 10.75
C LEU A 207 -15.83 1.32 11.64
N GLU A 208 -15.73 0.14 11.03
CA GLU A 208 -15.42 -1.12 11.71
C GLU A 208 -14.09 -1.69 11.18
N PRO A 209 -12.93 -1.14 11.60
CA PRO A 209 -11.65 -1.64 11.13
C PRO A 209 -11.34 -3.03 11.67
N GLU A 210 -10.79 -3.89 10.82
CA GLU A 210 -10.18 -5.16 11.19
C GLU A 210 -8.76 -4.89 11.70
N PHE A 211 -8.54 -5.03 13.01
CA PHE A 211 -7.27 -4.69 13.66
C PHE A 211 -6.48 -5.95 14.05
N HIS A 212 -5.24 -6.03 13.56
CA HIS A 212 -4.30 -7.12 13.84
C HIS A 212 -3.05 -6.61 14.55
N ALA A 213 -2.75 -7.22 15.69
CA ALA A 213 -1.52 -7.00 16.44
C ALA A 213 -0.54 -8.15 16.16
N TYR A 214 0.71 -7.83 15.80
CA TYR A 214 1.74 -8.83 15.53
C TYR A 214 2.79 -8.84 16.64
N PRO A 215 2.72 -9.82 17.59
CA PRO A 215 3.58 -9.84 18.76
C PRO A 215 5.06 -9.94 18.41
N GLY A 216 5.89 -9.05 18.99
CA GLY A 216 7.34 -9.02 18.79
C GLY A 216 7.82 -8.51 17.43
N VAL A 217 6.90 -8.19 16.51
CA VAL A 217 7.25 -7.60 15.20
C VAL A 217 7.61 -6.12 15.40
N GLY A 218 8.73 -5.69 14.81
CA GLY A 218 9.20 -4.31 14.77
C GLY A 218 8.53 -3.50 13.67
N HIS A 219 9.23 -2.47 13.16
CA HIS A 219 8.75 -1.65 12.02
C HIS A 219 8.96 -2.39 10.69
N SER A 220 8.16 -3.42 10.44
CA SER A 220 8.24 -4.29 9.25
C SER A 220 6.92 -5.03 9.06
N ILE A 221 6.70 -5.57 7.86
CA ILE A 221 5.56 -6.43 7.54
C ILE A 221 5.99 -7.89 7.77
N SER A 222 5.25 -8.63 8.58
CA SER A 222 5.51 -10.04 8.85
C SER A 222 4.83 -10.95 7.83
N ALA A 223 5.31 -12.19 7.69
CA ALA A 223 4.68 -13.19 6.83
C ALA A 223 3.23 -13.50 7.27
N LEU A 224 2.94 -13.47 8.57
CA LEU A 224 1.59 -13.64 9.08
C LEU A 224 0.69 -12.47 8.66
N GLU A 225 1.20 -11.23 8.71
CA GLU A 225 0.47 -10.04 8.28
C GLU A 225 0.12 -10.09 6.78
N VAL A 226 1.03 -10.62 5.93
CA VAL A 226 0.75 -10.84 4.51
C VAL A 226 -0.35 -11.89 4.31
N GLN A 227 -0.37 -12.97 5.11
CA GLN A 227 -1.43 -13.98 5.06
C GLN A 227 -2.79 -13.39 5.47
N ASP A 228 -2.83 -12.59 6.53
CA ASP A 228 -4.05 -11.92 7.00
C ASP A 228 -4.55 -10.90 5.95
N LEU A 229 -3.64 -10.10 5.38
CA LEU A 229 -3.93 -9.17 4.28
C LEU A 229 -4.53 -9.90 3.07
N ARG A 230 -3.93 -11.04 2.68
CA ARG A 230 -4.45 -11.87 1.59
C ARG A 230 -5.87 -12.34 1.89
N ALA A 231 -6.09 -12.91 3.08
CA ALA A 231 -7.41 -13.40 3.49
C ALA A 231 -8.44 -12.27 3.53
N TRP A 232 -8.05 -11.07 3.96
CA TRP A 232 -8.89 -9.88 3.95
C TRP A 232 -9.30 -9.48 2.53
N LEU A 233 -8.36 -9.40 1.57
CA LEU A 233 -8.64 -9.08 0.17
C LEU A 233 -9.56 -10.12 -0.50
N GLU A 234 -9.34 -11.42 -0.23
CA GLU A 234 -10.17 -12.51 -0.76
C GLU A 234 -11.61 -12.45 -0.24
N ARG A 235 -11.83 -12.02 1.02
CA ARG A 235 -13.20 -11.83 1.56
C ARG A 235 -13.95 -10.66 0.93
N LEU A 236 -13.25 -9.62 0.49
CA LEU A 236 -13.85 -8.46 -0.16
C LEU A 236 -14.23 -8.73 -1.62
N ASN A 237 -13.64 -9.76 -2.24
CA ASN A 237 -13.88 -10.12 -3.64
C ASN A 237 -14.03 -11.65 -3.75
N PRO A 238 -15.16 -12.20 -3.29
CA PRO A 238 -15.42 -13.63 -3.29
C PRO A 238 -15.59 -14.24 -4.69
#